data_eb21ae01c27bbc3c3832b06b77ce7445
#
_entry.id   eb21ae01c27bbc3c3832b06b77ce7445
#
_cell.length_a   1.000
_cell.length_b   1.000
_cell.length_c   1.000
_cell.angle_alpha   90.00
_cell.angle_beta   90.00
_cell.angle_gamma   90.00
#
_symmetry.space_group_name_H-M   'P 1'
#
loop_
_entity.id
_entity.type
_entity.pdbx_description
1 polymer ?
#
loop_
_entity_poly.entity_id
_entity_poly.type
_entity_poly.pdbx_seq_one_letter_code
_entity_poly.pdbx_strand_id
1 'polypeptide(L)'
;MEMKTLTAGLSVSAQILAADMQAIKDAGFRGIICNRPDGEGADQPTFDEIAKAAKKHGIEAVYQPITPGKVSDDDADAFDKALTELPGPVLAYCRTGTRSTTLWSLGQADKRTLADILAATKAAGYDMGGVVRRIVNGGKTPTDTGDAQYDIVIVGAGAGGIPAAASLKSRRENLEIAIIDPADIHYYQPGWTMVGGGIFDAQDTARTMGSLIPKGVHWIKSAVAAFEPANNAVILDGCRVVKYDRLIVCPGIKLDWHKIDGLVDTLGQNGVTSNYRYDLAPYTWELVENMKSGRAIFTQPPMPIKCAGAPQKAMYLSGDAWHRRGVLQNIDIQFNNAGGVLFGVKDYVPALMDYVKKYDATLNFFHTLVAVDGPAKKAWFDVAKPDTPVERVEMDFDMMHVCPPQTAPDFIRVSPLADAAGWVDVDQSTLRHKTFDNIWSLGDVMNAPNAKTAAAARIQAPIVAENIMADINGGSPVAQYNGYGSCPLTVERGKIVLAEFGYGGTMLPSFPKA
;
A
#
# COMPACT_ATOMS: atom_id res chain seq x y z
N MET A 1 28.79 -5.49 20.89
CA MET A 1 28.64 -5.50 19.42
C MET A 1 27.16 -5.67 19.10
N GLU A 2 26.59 -4.87 18.20
CA GLU A 2 25.20 -4.96 17.72
C GLU A 2 25.17 -5.65 16.36
N MET A 3 24.43 -6.76 16.24
CA MET A 3 24.24 -7.53 15.01
C MET A 3 22.81 -7.26 14.49
N LYS A 4 22.68 -6.69 13.30
CA LYS A 4 21.41 -6.25 12.70
C LYS A 4 21.01 -7.21 11.60
N THR A 5 19.90 -7.90 11.78
CA THR A 5 19.42 -8.93 10.86
C THR A 5 18.80 -8.32 9.61
N LEU A 6 19.29 -8.72 8.44
CA LEU A 6 18.70 -8.43 7.13
C LEU A 6 17.79 -9.57 6.63
N THR A 7 18.25 -10.82 6.86
CA THR A 7 17.49 -12.04 6.56
C THR A 7 17.82 -13.12 7.59
N ALA A 8 17.10 -14.24 7.57
CA ALA A 8 17.44 -15.40 8.43
C ALA A 8 18.87 -15.92 8.22
N GLY A 9 19.46 -15.73 7.04
CA GLY A 9 20.82 -16.19 6.70
C GLY A 9 21.91 -15.13 6.80
N LEU A 10 21.56 -13.85 6.99
CA LEU A 10 22.52 -12.75 6.99
C LEU A 10 22.20 -11.68 8.03
N SER A 11 23.19 -11.34 8.85
CA SER A 11 23.20 -10.12 9.65
C SER A 11 24.39 -9.24 9.28
N VAL A 12 24.26 -7.95 9.57
CA VAL A 12 25.33 -6.97 9.37
C VAL A 12 25.71 -6.29 10.69
N SER A 13 26.96 -5.84 10.79
CA SER A 13 27.43 -5.11 11.96
C SER A 13 28.45 -4.01 11.61
N ALA A 14 28.70 -3.15 12.57
CA ALA A 14 29.88 -2.31 12.59
C ALA A 14 31.14 -3.18 12.77
N GLN A 15 32.35 -2.54 12.80
CA GLN A 15 33.63 -3.20 13.04
C GLN A 15 33.54 -4.17 14.20
N ILE A 16 34.04 -5.39 14.00
CA ILE A 16 34.17 -6.44 15.00
C ILE A 16 35.63 -6.57 15.48
N LEU A 17 35.83 -7.14 16.65
CA LEU A 17 37.14 -7.42 17.24
C LEU A 17 37.35 -8.92 17.39
N ALA A 18 38.62 -9.35 17.53
CA ALA A 18 38.93 -10.74 17.81
C ALA A 18 38.27 -11.28 19.10
N ALA A 19 38.02 -10.40 20.08
CA ALA A 19 37.34 -10.74 21.33
C ALA A 19 35.83 -11.02 21.14
N ASP A 20 35.22 -10.59 20.01
CA ASP A 20 33.78 -10.80 19.74
C ASP A 20 33.48 -12.21 19.20
N MET A 21 34.52 -12.99 18.84
CA MET A 21 34.33 -14.28 18.12
C MET A 21 33.52 -15.30 18.91
N GLN A 22 33.66 -15.35 20.23
CA GLN A 22 32.83 -16.25 21.03
C GLN A 22 31.36 -15.86 20.97
N ALA A 23 31.03 -14.57 21.09
CA ALA A 23 29.67 -14.07 21.03
C ALA A 23 29.06 -14.28 19.65
N ILE A 24 29.84 -14.13 18.56
CA ILE A 24 29.42 -14.39 17.18
C ILE A 24 29.07 -15.88 17.00
N LYS A 25 29.92 -16.77 17.52
CA LYS A 25 29.66 -18.21 17.49
C LYS A 25 28.42 -18.59 18.29
N ASP A 26 28.25 -18.05 19.48
CA ASP A 26 27.13 -18.34 20.38
C ASP A 26 25.81 -17.83 19.79
N ALA A 27 25.86 -16.76 18.98
CA ALA A 27 24.75 -16.27 18.17
C ALA A 27 24.46 -17.14 16.93
N GLY A 28 25.23 -18.20 16.69
CA GLY A 28 25.01 -19.20 15.66
C GLY A 28 25.68 -18.94 14.31
N PHE A 29 26.44 -17.85 14.17
CA PHE A 29 27.12 -17.54 12.91
C PHE A 29 28.25 -18.51 12.61
N ARG A 30 28.40 -18.91 11.35
CA ARG A 30 29.42 -19.83 10.85
C ARG A 30 30.30 -19.21 9.77
N GLY A 31 29.87 -18.11 9.15
CA GLY A 31 30.60 -17.34 8.15
C GLY A 31 30.74 -15.89 8.53
N ILE A 32 31.85 -15.27 8.13
CA ILE A 32 32.11 -13.83 8.30
C ILE A 32 32.58 -13.26 6.97
N ILE A 33 32.04 -12.09 6.56
CA ILE A 33 32.54 -11.30 5.42
C ILE A 33 33.03 -9.95 5.93
N CYS A 34 34.28 -9.63 5.65
CA CYS A 34 34.88 -8.33 5.95
C CYS A 34 34.82 -7.41 4.72
N ASN A 35 33.99 -6.37 4.76
CA ASN A 35 33.93 -5.36 3.70
C ASN A 35 34.69 -4.07 4.04
N ARG A 36 35.47 -4.07 5.11
CA ARG A 36 36.30 -2.93 5.50
C ARG A 36 37.76 -3.15 5.07
N PRO A 37 38.36 -2.25 4.25
CA PRO A 37 39.78 -2.32 3.94
C PRO A 37 40.66 -2.22 5.20
N ASP A 38 41.75 -2.99 5.25
CA ASP A 38 42.75 -2.83 6.30
C ASP A 38 43.39 -1.44 6.24
N GLY A 39 43.71 -0.88 7.40
CA GLY A 39 44.33 0.43 7.51
C GLY A 39 43.38 1.63 7.28
N GLU A 40 42.06 1.44 7.20
CA GLU A 40 41.09 2.53 7.10
C GLU A 40 40.98 3.36 8.39
N GLY A 41 41.34 2.80 9.52
CA GLY A 41 41.36 3.45 10.84
C GLY A 41 42.55 3.03 11.68
N ALA A 42 43.07 3.95 12.52
CA ALA A 42 44.26 3.71 13.33
C ALA A 42 44.11 2.52 14.34
N ASP A 43 42.89 2.37 14.90
CA ASP A 43 42.61 1.33 15.91
C ASP A 43 41.90 0.11 15.32
N GLN A 44 41.95 -0.07 14.01
CA GLN A 44 41.29 -1.18 13.34
C GLN A 44 42.14 -2.44 13.38
N PRO A 45 41.59 -3.60 13.82
CA PRO A 45 42.28 -4.88 13.66
C PRO A 45 42.38 -5.24 12.18
N THR A 46 43.46 -5.85 11.77
CA THR A 46 43.61 -6.36 10.41
C THR A 46 42.66 -7.52 10.14
N PHE A 47 42.32 -7.76 8.88
CA PHE A 47 41.53 -8.94 8.53
C PHE A 47 42.20 -10.25 8.95
N ASP A 48 43.53 -10.33 8.85
CA ASP A 48 44.30 -11.50 9.27
C ASP A 48 44.11 -11.82 10.76
N GLU A 49 44.06 -10.82 11.65
CA GLU A 49 43.80 -11.00 13.06
C GLU A 49 42.37 -11.52 13.30
N ILE A 50 41.39 -10.97 12.61
CA ILE A 50 40.00 -11.43 12.67
C ILE A 50 39.87 -12.85 12.13
N ALA A 51 40.44 -13.17 10.96
CA ALA A 51 40.41 -14.52 10.37
C ALA A 51 41.04 -15.58 11.24
N LYS A 52 42.19 -15.28 11.86
CA LYS A 52 42.84 -16.18 12.83
C LYS A 52 41.98 -16.45 14.06
N ALA A 53 41.31 -15.41 14.59
CA ALA A 53 40.39 -15.55 15.69
C ALA A 53 39.13 -16.35 15.29
N ALA A 54 38.51 -16.06 14.14
CA ALA A 54 37.37 -16.78 13.60
C ALA A 54 37.64 -18.27 13.40
N LYS A 55 38.80 -18.63 12.82
CA LYS A 55 39.25 -20.02 12.63
C LYS A 55 39.34 -20.82 13.93
N LYS A 56 39.82 -20.21 15.04
CA LYS A 56 39.86 -20.85 16.35
C LYS A 56 38.47 -21.21 16.89
N HIS A 57 37.44 -20.51 16.45
CA HIS A 57 36.05 -20.73 16.85
C HIS A 57 35.24 -21.55 15.83
N GLY A 58 35.91 -22.03 14.74
CA GLY A 58 35.26 -22.81 13.68
C GLY A 58 34.37 -21.95 12.76
N ILE A 59 34.68 -20.67 12.63
CA ILE A 59 33.98 -19.71 11.74
C ILE A 59 34.88 -19.47 10.51
N GLU A 60 34.30 -19.56 9.32
CA GLU A 60 35.00 -19.23 8.07
C GLU A 60 34.93 -17.72 7.80
N ALA A 61 36.02 -17.14 7.28
CA ALA A 61 36.13 -15.71 7.05
C ALA A 61 36.60 -15.39 5.64
N VAL A 62 35.93 -14.46 5.00
CA VAL A 62 36.23 -13.96 3.63
C VAL A 62 36.55 -12.47 3.71
N TYR A 63 37.63 -12.08 3.00
CA TYR A 63 38.05 -10.67 2.85
C TYR A 63 37.59 -10.12 1.52
N GLN A 64 36.66 -9.19 1.57
CA GLN A 64 36.16 -8.47 0.41
C GLN A 64 36.16 -6.96 0.70
N PRO A 65 37.34 -6.31 0.66
CA PRO A 65 37.46 -4.91 1.03
C PRO A 65 36.82 -3.99 -0.01
N ILE A 66 35.97 -3.10 0.46
CA ILE A 66 35.26 -2.11 -0.35
C ILE A 66 35.66 -0.70 0.05
N THR A 67 36.18 0.08 -0.87
CA THR A 67 36.49 1.50 -0.65
C THR A 67 35.17 2.29 -0.46
N PRO A 68 35.07 3.17 0.55
CA PRO A 68 33.88 3.98 0.75
C PRO A 68 33.46 4.74 -0.53
N GLY A 69 32.16 4.65 -0.89
CA GLY A 69 31.59 5.30 -2.06
C GLY A 69 31.93 4.68 -3.41
N LYS A 70 32.67 3.56 -3.45
CA LYS A 70 33.12 2.90 -4.71
C LYS A 70 32.69 1.44 -4.80
N VAL A 71 31.43 1.16 -4.52
CA VAL A 71 30.85 -0.19 -4.74
C VAL A 71 30.63 -0.40 -6.23
N SER A 72 31.40 -1.29 -6.85
CA SER A 72 31.25 -1.68 -8.26
C SER A 72 30.13 -2.75 -8.44
N ASP A 73 29.79 -3.06 -9.68
CA ASP A 73 28.86 -4.13 -10.01
C ASP A 73 29.48 -5.49 -9.69
N ASP A 74 30.79 -5.67 -9.96
CA ASP A 74 31.54 -6.88 -9.65
C ASP A 74 31.62 -7.11 -8.12
N ASP A 75 31.69 -6.07 -7.32
CA ASP A 75 31.67 -6.18 -5.85
C ASP A 75 30.36 -6.76 -5.34
N ALA A 76 29.23 -6.34 -5.90
CA ALA A 76 27.93 -6.87 -5.52
C ALA A 76 27.77 -8.35 -5.90
N ASP A 77 28.23 -8.74 -7.09
CA ASP A 77 28.23 -10.12 -7.56
C ASP A 77 29.15 -11.01 -6.70
N ALA A 78 30.33 -10.52 -6.34
CA ALA A 78 31.28 -11.23 -5.49
C ALA A 78 30.73 -11.42 -4.05
N PHE A 79 30.03 -10.43 -3.51
CA PHE A 79 29.40 -10.54 -2.20
C PHE A 79 28.29 -11.58 -2.18
N ASP A 80 27.43 -11.60 -3.20
CA ASP A 80 26.34 -12.57 -3.32
C ASP A 80 26.88 -14.00 -3.48
N LYS A 81 27.95 -14.17 -4.24
CA LYS A 81 28.68 -15.42 -4.36
C LYS A 81 29.25 -15.88 -3.01
N ALA A 82 29.93 -14.99 -2.28
CA ALA A 82 30.50 -15.31 -0.98
C ALA A 82 29.41 -15.72 0.05
N LEU A 83 28.23 -15.09 0.01
CA LEU A 83 27.08 -15.48 0.83
C LEU A 83 26.57 -16.89 0.52
N THR A 84 26.68 -17.32 -0.73
CA THR A 84 26.25 -18.66 -1.16
C THR A 84 27.26 -19.75 -0.81
N GLU A 85 28.55 -19.42 -0.84
CA GLU A 85 29.65 -20.37 -0.61
C GLU A 85 29.98 -20.57 0.87
N LEU A 86 29.77 -19.53 1.70
CA LEU A 86 30.04 -19.61 3.14
C LEU A 86 28.97 -20.43 3.87
N PRO A 87 29.38 -21.16 4.94
CA PRO A 87 28.42 -21.81 5.82
C PRO A 87 27.59 -20.74 6.56
N GLY A 88 26.27 -20.82 6.42
CA GLY A 88 25.34 -19.88 7.06
C GLY A 88 24.96 -20.25 8.49
N PRO A 89 24.40 -19.32 9.25
CA PRO A 89 24.24 -17.90 8.93
C PRO A 89 25.54 -17.11 8.90
N VAL A 90 25.58 -16.03 8.10
CA VAL A 90 26.76 -15.19 7.86
C VAL A 90 26.61 -13.83 8.55
N LEU A 91 27.70 -13.33 9.13
CA LEU A 91 27.83 -11.97 9.61
C LEU A 91 28.74 -11.16 8.69
N ALA A 92 28.19 -10.15 7.99
CA ALA A 92 28.99 -9.24 7.20
C ALA A 92 29.25 -7.94 7.97
N TYR A 93 30.47 -7.42 7.92
CA TYR A 93 30.80 -6.20 8.63
C TYR A 93 31.67 -5.23 7.82
N CYS A 94 31.52 -3.97 8.15
CA CYS A 94 32.41 -2.90 7.69
C CYS A 94 32.57 -1.87 8.82
N ARG A 95 32.90 -0.60 8.53
CA ARG A 95 33.04 0.42 9.58
C ARG A 95 31.73 0.63 10.37
N THR A 96 30.57 0.66 9.70
CA THR A 96 29.24 0.95 10.28
C THR A 96 28.17 -0.08 9.92
N GLY A 97 28.46 -1.04 9.05
CA GLY A 97 27.50 -1.97 8.45
C GLY A 97 26.91 -1.51 7.11
N THR A 98 27.00 -0.23 6.77
CA THR A 98 26.35 0.35 5.56
C THR A 98 26.86 -0.27 4.26
N ARG A 99 28.20 -0.45 4.08
CA ARG A 99 28.77 -1.08 2.86
C ARG A 99 28.29 -2.51 2.67
N SER A 100 28.28 -3.31 3.72
CA SER A 100 27.76 -4.69 3.69
C SER A 100 26.26 -4.71 3.34
N THR A 101 25.48 -3.78 3.89
CA THR A 101 24.06 -3.62 3.57
C THR A 101 23.87 -3.19 2.11
N THR A 102 24.69 -2.28 1.59
CA THR A 102 24.66 -1.85 0.18
C THR A 102 24.94 -3.03 -0.77
N LEU A 103 26.00 -3.80 -0.50
CA LEU A 103 26.37 -4.98 -1.31
C LEU A 103 25.22 -5.99 -1.34
N TRP A 104 24.66 -6.30 -0.18
CA TRP A 104 23.49 -7.19 -0.09
C TRP A 104 22.31 -6.64 -0.89
N SER A 105 21.98 -5.36 -0.73
CA SER A 105 20.85 -4.74 -1.44
C SER A 105 20.97 -4.85 -2.96
N LEU A 106 22.17 -4.65 -3.49
CA LEU A 106 22.44 -4.78 -4.91
C LEU A 106 22.41 -6.24 -5.38
N GLY A 107 23.00 -7.17 -4.62
CA GLY A 107 22.99 -8.61 -4.94
C GLY A 107 21.61 -9.28 -4.82
N GLN A 108 20.62 -8.61 -4.19
CA GLN A 108 19.25 -9.10 -4.09
C GLN A 108 18.29 -8.48 -5.13
N ALA A 109 18.76 -7.55 -5.96
CA ALA A 109 17.92 -6.77 -6.86
C ALA A 109 17.06 -7.61 -7.83
N ASP A 110 17.61 -8.73 -8.34
CA ASP A 110 16.88 -9.65 -9.23
C ASP A 110 16.14 -10.79 -8.48
N LYS A 111 16.27 -10.86 -7.15
CA LYS A 111 15.74 -11.95 -6.32
C LYS A 111 14.60 -11.51 -5.42
N ARG A 112 14.50 -10.21 -5.14
CA ARG A 112 13.52 -9.59 -4.24
C ARG A 112 12.96 -8.32 -4.85
N THR A 113 11.76 -7.93 -4.44
CA THR A 113 11.22 -6.62 -4.82
C THR A 113 11.99 -5.49 -4.15
N LEU A 114 12.04 -4.31 -4.79
CA LEU A 114 12.61 -3.12 -4.17
C LEU A 114 12.00 -2.84 -2.80
N ALA A 115 10.68 -3.01 -2.67
CA ALA A 115 9.97 -2.79 -1.42
C ALA A 115 10.46 -3.72 -0.29
N ASP A 116 10.71 -5.00 -0.59
CA ASP A 116 11.22 -5.96 0.39
C ASP A 116 12.65 -5.63 0.80
N ILE A 117 13.51 -5.24 -0.16
CA ILE A 117 14.90 -4.83 0.12
C ILE A 117 14.91 -3.60 1.03
N LEU A 118 14.16 -2.55 0.68
CA LEU A 118 14.09 -1.32 1.47
C LEU A 118 13.45 -1.54 2.85
N ALA A 119 12.43 -2.40 2.95
CA ALA A 119 11.84 -2.75 4.24
C ALA A 119 12.83 -3.47 5.16
N ALA A 120 13.58 -4.46 4.64
CA ALA A 120 14.57 -5.19 5.40
C ALA A 120 15.71 -4.28 5.89
N THR A 121 16.25 -3.42 5.02
CA THR A 121 17.33 -2.50 5.37
C THR A 121 16.88 -1.42 6.36
N LYS A 122 15.67 -0.87 6.20
CA LYS A 122 15.07 0.10 7.12
C LYS A 122 14.86 -0.52 8.52
N ALA A 123 14.34 -1.76 8.58
CA ALA A 123 14.19 -2.50 9.84
C ALA A 123 15.52 -2.72 10.56
N ALA A 124 16.61 -2.93 9.81
CA ALA A 124 17.96 -3.02 10.31
C ALA A 124 18.61 -1.65 10.62
N GLY A 125 17.92 -0.54 10.35
CA GLY A 125 18.36 0.83 10.62
C GLY A 125 19.30 1.41 9.58
N TYR A 126 19.24 0.94 8.32
CA TYR A 126 20.02 1.47 7.20
C TYR A 126 19.13 2.11 6.15
N ASP A 127 19.56 3.29 5.66
CA ASP A 127 18.93 3.97 4.53
C ASP A 127 19.68 3.59 3.23
N MET A 128 18.95 3.00 2.28
CA MET A 128 19.46 2.61 0.96
C MET A 128 18.97 3.55 -0.16
N GLY A 129 18.44 4.72 0.17
CA GLY A 129 17.99 5.71 -0.82
C GLY A 129 19.03 6.05 -1.89
N GLY A 130 20.31 6.13 -1.49
CA GLY A 130 21.41 6.45 -2.41
C GLY A 130 21.75 5.37 -3.45
N VAL A 131 21.18 4.16 -3.35
CA VAL A 131 21.44 3.05 -4.30
C VAL A 131 20.17 2.50 -4.95
N VAL A 132 19.05 3.14 -4.74
CA VAL A 132 17.74 2.71 -5.28
C VAL A 132 17.79 2.56 -6.81
N ARG A 133 18.38 3.51 -7.54
CA ARG A 133 18.52 3.42 -9.00
C ARG A 133 19.25 2.16 -9.46
N ARG A 134 20.28 1.75 -8.73
CA ARG A 134 21.02 0.52 -9.03
C ARG A 134 20.18 -0.72 -8.69
N ILE A 135 19.47 -0.72 -7.57
CA ILE A 135 18.59 -1.84 -7.20
C ILE A 135 17.51 -2.03 -8.28
N VAL A 136 16.85 -0.95 -8.72
CA VAL A 136 15.82 -1.02 -9.78
C VAL A 136 16.41 -1.48 -11.13
N ASN A 137 17.70 -1.21 -11.35
CA ASN A 137 18.44 -1.64 -12.55
C ASN A 137 19.14 -3.02 -12.37
N GLY A 138 18.51 -3.95 -11.64
CA GLY A 138 19.06 -5.30 -11.43
C GLY A 138 20.39 -5.31 -10.67
N GLY A 139 20.62 -4.37 -9.76
CA GLY A 139 21.85 -4.22 -8.98
C GLY A 139 23.00 -3.53 -9.74
N LYS A 140 22.85 -3.24 -11.02
CA LYS A 140 23.89 -2.71 -11.89
C LYS A 140 23.87 -1.18 -11.97
N THR A 141 25.02 -0.58 -12.26
CA THR A 141 25.15 0.86 -12.48
C THR A 141 24.32 1.26 -13.71
N PRO A 142 23.38 2.22 -13.59
CA PRO A 142 22.57 2.69 -14.70
C PRO A 142 23.45 3.38 -15.78
N THR A 143 23.17 3.06 -17.05
CA THR A 143 23.82 3.71 -18.21
C THR A 143 22.95 4.78 -18.85
N ASP A 144 21.63 4.80 -18.52
CA ASP A 144 20.70 5.81 -19.01
C ASP A 144 20.91 7.14 -18.27
N THR A 145 21.18 8.19 -19.02
CA THR A 145 21.39 9.55 -18.54
C THR A 145 20.29 10.52 -18.96
N GLY A 146 19.26 10.05 -19.66
CA GLY A 146 18.15 10.85 -20.18
C GLY A 146 17.09 11.13 -19.11
N ASP A 147 17.28 12.13 -18.26
CA ASP A 147 16.27 12.57 -17.30
C ASP A 147 15.24 13.47 -18.01
N ALA A 148 13.96 13.05 -18.00
CA ALA A 148 12.86 13.93 -18.38
C ALA A 148 12.52 14.87 -17.23
N GLN A 149 12.20 16.14 -17.53
CA GLN A 149 11.81 17.15 -16.53
C GLN A 149 10.47 17.78 -16.87
N TYR A 150 9.65 18.01 -15.84
CA TYR A 150 8.34 18.63 -15.93
C TYR A 150 8.14 19.66 -14.81
N ASP A 151 7.30 20.66 -15.04
CA ASP A 151 6.87 21.59 -13.99
C ASP A 151 6.15 20.80 -12.86
N ILE A 152 5.29 19.85 -13.26
CA ILE A 152 4.54 19.03 -12.31
C ILE A 152 4.55 17.56 -12.74
N VAL A 153 4.90 16.68 -11.82
CA VAL A 153 4.73 15.23 -11.96
C VAL A 153 3.60 14.75 -11.06
N ILE A 154 2.73 13.92 -11.59
CA ILE A 154 1.60 13.30 -10.89
C ILE A 154 1.80 11.78 -10.90
N VAL A 155 1.89 11.16 -9.74
CA VAL A 155 1.97 9.71 -9.59
C VAL A 155 0.60 9.12 -9.31
N GLY A 156 0.07 8.38 -10.28
CA GLY A 156 -1.26 7.78 -10.27
C GLY A 156 -2.28 8.52 -11.14
N ALA A 157 -2.82 7.85 -12.15
CA ALA A 157 -3.87 8.36 -13.05
C ALA A 157 -5.28 7.86 -12.64
N GLY A 158 -5.53 7.77 -11.34
CA GLY A 158 -6.83 7.41 -10.79
C GLY A 158 -7.76 8.61 -10.60
N ALA A 159 -8.76 8.43 -9.72
CA ALA A 159 -9.76 9.44 -9.35
C ALA A 159 -9.17 10.71 -8.70
N GLY A 160 -7.90 10.68 -8.30
CA GLY A 160 -7.17 11.85 -7.79
C GLY A 160 -6.35 12.55 -8.88
N GLY A 161 -5.50 11.80 -9.60
CA GLY A 161 -4.52 12.38 -10.51
C GLY A 161 -5.11 13.00 -11.78
N ILE A 162 -6.06 12.34 -12.43
CA ILE A 162 -6.73 12.91 -13.62
C ILE A 162 -7.44 14.24 -13.30
N PRO A 163 -8.27 14.35 -12.24
CA PRO A 163 -8.88 15.62 -11.87
C PRO A 163 -7.85 16.69 -11.44
N ALA A 164 -6.76 16.31 -10.77
CA ALA A 164 -5.70 17.25 -10.41
C ALA A 164 -5.01 17.81 -11.65
N ALA A 165 -4.65 16.95 -12.62
CA ALA A 165 -4.08 17.37 -13.90
C ALA A 165 -5.03 18.30 -14.67
N ALA A 166 -6.32 17.94 -14.79
CA ALA A 166 -7.34 18.77 -15.43
C ALA A 166 -7.50 20.13 -14.73
N SER A 167 -7.52 20.12 -13.39
CA SER A 167 -7.63 21.34 -12.58
C SER A 167 -6.42 22.28 -12.74
N LEU A 168 -5.23 21.74 -12.83
CA LEU A 168 -3.99 22.50 -13.09
C LEU A 168 -4.00 23.07 -14.49
N LYS A 169 -4.29 22.28 -15.52
CA LYS A 169 -4.34 22.75 -16.92
C LYS A 169 -5.40 23.82 -17.14
N SER A 170 -6.53 23.75 -16.46
CA SER A 170 -7.58 24.80 -16.55
C SER A 170 -7.17 26.13 -15.92
N ARG A 171 -6.22 26.13 -14.97
CA ARG A 171 -5.68 27.32 -14.31
C ARG A 171 -4.49 27.92 -15.06
N ARG A 172 -3.67 27.07 -15.67
CA ARG A 172 -2.50 27.46 -16.44
C ARG A 172 -2.22 26.45 -17.55
N GLU A 173 -2.63 26.76 -18.77
CA GLU A 173 -2.59 25.85 -19.92
C GLU A 173 -1.17 25.44 -20.31
N ASN A 174 -0.17 26.34 -20.16
CA ASN A 174 1.22 26.12 -20.57
C ASN A 174 2.07 25.34 -19.57
N LEU A 175 1.51 24.81 -18.47
CA LEU A 175 2.25 23.94 -17.56
C LEU A 175 2.65 22.63 -18.25
N GLU A 176 3.93 22.25 -18.13
CA GLU A 176 4.41 20.94 -18.55
C GLU A 176 4.10 19.92 -17.44
N ILE A 177 3.07 19.12 -17.65
CA ILE A 177 2.57 18.13 -16.68
C ILE A 177 2.79 16.72 -17.20
N ALA A 178 3.46 15.86 -16.41
CA ALA A 178 3.47 14.43 -16.62
C ALA A 178 2.58 13.71 -15.60
N ILE A 179 1.83 12.70 -16.05
CA ILE A 179 1.12 11.77 -15.19
C ILE A 179 1.68 10.36 -15.40
N ILE A 180 2.05 9.68 -14.32
CA ILE A 180 2.71 8.38 -14.34
C ILE A 180 1.73 7.33 -13.84
N ASP A 181 1.39 6.36 -14.69
CA ASP A 181 0.54 5.22 -14.32
C ASP A 181 0.76 4.07 -15.32
N PRO A 182 0.98 2.83 -14.87
CA PRO A 182 1.19 1.68 -15.76
C PRO A 182 -0.09 1.13 -16.40
N ALA A 183 -1.27 1.48 -15.86
CA ALA A 183 -2.52 0.85 -16.25
C ALA A 183 -3.06 1.34 -17.60
N ASP A 184 -3.52 0.41 -18.45
CA ASP A 184 -4.19 0.72 -19.72
C ASP A 184 -5.64 1.12 -19.53
N ILE A 185 -6.27 0.66 -18.46
CA ILE A 185 -7.69 0.83 -18.18
C ILE A 185 -7.88 1.58 -16.87
N HIS A 186 -8.66 2.62 -16.92
CA HIS A 186 -9.19 3.30 -15.75
C HIS A 186 -10.55 2.70 -15.37
N TYR A 187 -10.70 2.38 -14.08
CA TYR A 187 -11.94 1.82 -13.56
C TYR A 187 -12.66 2.81 -12.64
N TYR A 188 -13.94 3.01 -12.91
CA TYR A 188 -14.84 3.67 -11.96
C TYR A 188 -15.23 2.70 -10.84
N GLN A 189 -14.31 2.51 -9.89
CA GLN A 189 -14.41 1.52 -8.82
C GLN A 189 -15.69 1.61 -7.96
N PRO A 190 -16.26 2.81 -7.66
CA PRO A 190 -17.55 2.89 -6.96
C PRO A 190 -18.70 2.18 -7.67
N GLY A 191 -18.63 2.03 -8.97
CA GLY A 191 -19.61 1.30 -9.80
C GLY A 191 -19.60 -0.21 -9.58
N TRP A 192 -18.49 -0.80 -9.10
CA TRP A 192 -18.38 -2.25 -8.91
C TRP A 192 -19.38 -2.79 -7.87
N THR A 193 -19.74 -1.99 -6.86
CA THR A 193 -20.82 -2.36 -5.92
C THR A 193 -22.17 -2.47 -6.64
N MET A 194 -22.40 -1.61 -7.63
CA MET A 194 -23.62 -1.66 -8.44
C MET A 194 -23.61 -2.84 -9.42
N VAL A 195 -22.43 -3.23 -9.92
CA VAL A 195 -22.25 -4.47 -10.71
C VAL A 195 -22.59 -5.68 -9.86
N GLY A 196 -22.00 -5.79 -8.66
CA GLY A 196 -22.29 -6.88 -7.70
C GLY A 196 -23.73 -6.90 -7.20
N GLY A 197 -24.48 -5.79 -7.36
CA GLY A 197 -25.91 -5.69 -7.09
C GLY A 197 -26.82 -5.90 -8.33
N GLY A 198 -26.24 -6.24 -9.51
CA GLY A 198 -26.98 -6.48 -10.74
C GLY A 198 -27.65 -5.22 -11.32
N ILE A 199 -27.05 -4.04 -11.12
CA ILE A 199 -27.59 -2.75 -11.55
C ILE A 199 -26.80 -2.16 -12.71
N PHE A 200 -25.47 -2.35 -12.73
CA PHE A 200 -24.57 -1.90 -13.79
C PHE A 200 -23.93 -3.10 -14.48
N ASP A 201 -23.64 -2.96 -15.75
CA ASP A 201 -22.73 -3.86 -16.44
C ASP A 201 -21.28 -3.50 -16.10
N ALA A 202 -20.42 -4.51 -15.92
CA ALA A 202 -19.03 -4.27 -15.54
C ALA A 202 -18.30 -3.38 -16.55
N GLN A 203 -18.56 -3.58 -17.85
CA GLN A 203 -17.95 -2.81 -18.95
C GLN A 203 -18.23 -1.31 -18.87
N ASP A 204 -19.37 -0.91 -18.31
CA ASP A 204 -19.73 0.50 -18.13
C ASP A 204 -18.82 1.22 -17.14
N THR A 205 -18.14 0.46 -16.27
CA THR A 205 -17.22 0.99 -15.27
C THR A 205 -15.77 1.09 -15.75
N ALA A 206 -15.48 0.67 -16.99
CA ALA A 206 -14.13 0.65 -17.56
C ALA A 206 -13.99 1.66 -18.72
N ARG A 207 -12.87 2.36 -18.78
CA ARG A 207 -12.48 3.26 -19.87
C ARG A 207 -10.99 3.10 -20.16
N THR A 208 -10.58 3.30 -21.40
CA THR A 208 -9.13 3.33 -21.71
C THR A 208 -8.48 4.53 -21.02
N MET A 209 -7.35 4.31 -20.38
CA MET A 209 -6.63 5.36 -19.63
C MET A 209 -6.32 6.56 -20.54
N GLY A 210 -5.82 6.31 -21.75
CA GLY A 210 -5.48 7.37 -22.71
C GLY A 210 -6.66 8.28 -23.10
N SER A 211 -7.90 7.78 -23.05
CA SER A 211 -9.09 8.60 -23.34
C SER A 211 -9.46 9.58 -22.22
N LEU A 212 -8.90 9.41 -21.04
CA LEU A 212 -9.20 10.21 -19.85
C LEU A 212 -8.07 11.18 -19.49
N ILE A 213 -6.87 10.97 -20.03
CA ILE A 213 -5.74 11.89 -19.81
C ILE A 213 -6.09 13.26 -20.42
N PRO A 214 -6.03 14.36 -19.65
CA PRO A 214 -6.35 15.68 -20.15
C PRO A 214 -5.42 16.11 -21.30
N LYS A 215 -5.96 16.85 -22.27
CA LYS A 215 -5.18 17.37 -23.39
C LYS A 215 -4.00 18.20 -22.89
N GLY A 216 -2.81 17.97 -23.46
CA GLY A 216 -1.59 18.63 -23.08
C GLY A 216 -0.95 18.10 -21.79
N VAL A 217 -1.39 16.94 -21.28
CA VAL A 217 -0.72 16.21 -20.20
C VAL A 217 0.00 15.02 -20.80
N HIS A 218 1.26 14.84 -20.41
CA HIS A 218 2.08 13.73 -20.89
C HIS A 218 1.84 12.48 -20.03
N TRP A 219 1.26 11.43 -20.61
CA TRP A 219 1.12 10.16 -19.92
C TRP A 219 2.38 9.31 -20.08
N ILE A 220 3.04 9.04 -18.95
CA ILE A 220 4.17 8.10 -18.85
C ILE A 220 3.61 6.77 -18.38
N LYS A 221 3.50 5.82 -19.31
CA LYS A 221 3.00 4.47 -19.04
C LYS A 221 4.12 3.62 -18.41
N SER A 222 4.31 3.78 -17.11
CA SER A 222 5.30 3.05 -16.32
C SER A 222 4.90 3.02 -14.86
N ALA A 223 5.37 2.04 -14.11
CA ALA A 223 5.24 2.02 -12.67
C ALA A 223 6.34 2.89 -12.02
N VAL A 224 6.02 3.44 -10.84
CA VAL A 224 6.99 4.12 -9.99
C VAL A 224 7.62 3.09 -9.07
N ALA A 225 8.95 3.02 -9.07
CA ALA A 225 9.73 2.17 -8.20
C ALA A 225 10.11 2.87 -6.88
N ALA A 226 10.50 4.15 -6.94
CA ALA A 226 10.94 4.90 -5.76
C ALA A 226 10.88 6.42 -5.94
N PHE A 227 11.14 7.14 -4.85
CA PHE A 227 11.23 8.59 -4.79
C PHE A 227 12.60 9.04 -4.27
N GLU A 228 13.16 10.07 -4.89
CA GLU A 228 14.33 10.81 -4.43
C GLU A 228 13.97 12.29 -4.21
N PRO A 229 13.25 12.63 -3.14
CA PRO A 229 12.74 14.00 -2.96
C PRO A 229 13.84 15.05 -2.80
N ALA A 230 15.00 14.69 -2.26
CA ALA A 230 16.15 15.59 -2.18
C ALA A 230 16.70 16.00 -3.56
N ASN A 231 16.46 15.20 -4.60
CA ASN A 231 16.86 15.42 -5.98
C ASN A 231 15.69 15.84 -6.89
N ASN A 232 14.50 16.07 -6.32
CA ASN A 232 13.24 16.32 -7.04
C ASN A 232 13.00 15.28 -8.15
N ALA A 233 13.12 13.99 -7.80
CA ALA A 233 13.08 12.91 -8.77
C ALA A 233 12.15 11.77 -8.37
N VAL A 234 11.50 11.19 -9.39
CA VAL A 234 10.77 9.92 -9.33
C VAL A 234 11.56 8.91 -10.15
N ILE A 235 11.79 7.74 -9.57
CA ILE A 235 12.45 6.62 -10.23
C ILE A 235 11.38 5.66 -10.74
N LEU A 236 11.38 5.38 -12.03
CA LEU A 236 10.49 4.43 -12.67
C LEU A 236 11.07 3.02 -12.70
N ASP A 237 10.24 2.03 -12.93
CA ASP A 237 10.70 0.70 -13.31
C ASP A 237 11.65 0.80 -14.53
N GLY A 238 12.73 0.01 -14.52
CA GLY A 238 13.79 0.12 -15.53
C GLY A 238 14.74 1.31 -15.31
N CYS A 239 14.74 1.90 -14.12
CA CYS A 239 15.70 2.91 -13.65
C CYS A 239 15.61 4.30 -14.33
N ARG A 240 14.63 4.53 -15.20
CA ARG A 240 14.43 5.84 -15.82
C ARG A 240 14.05 6.88 -14.76
N VAL A 241 14.63 8.08 -14.84
CA VAL A 241 14.40 9.18 -13.90
C VAL A 241 13.47 10.21 -14.53
N VAL A 242 12.51 10.70 -13.72
CA VAL A 242 11.64 11.81 -14.07
C VAL A 242 11.82 12.90 -13.01
N LYS A 243 12.29 14.06 -13.44
CA LYS A 243 12.48 15.24 -12.59
C LYS A 243 11.21 16.07 -12.54
N TYR A 244 11.02 16.76 -11.42
CA TYR A 244 9.87 17.67 -11.23
C TYR A 244 10.28 18.94 -10.48
N ASP A 245 9.56 20.01 -10.74
CA ASP A 245 9.59 21.15 -9.84
C ASP A 245 8.62 20.90 -8.66
N ARG A 246 7.46 20.28 -8.96
CA ARG A 246 6.44 19.91 -7.96
C ARG A 246 5.91 18.52 -8.22
N LEU A 247 5.57 17.80 -7.12
CA LEU A 247 5.07 16.43 -7.17
C LEU A 247 3.69 16.29 -6.54
N ILE A 248 2.80 15.56 -7.20
CA ILE A 248 1.54 15.09 -6.62
C ILE A 248 1.58 13.56 -6.50
N VAL A 249 1.33 13.03 -5.31
CA VAL A 249 1.36 11.59 -5.03
C VAL A 249 -0.05 11.10 -4.74
N CYS A 250 -0.64 10.31 -5.66
CA CYS A 250 -2.01 9.81 -5.54
C CYS A 250 -2.26 8.42 -6.16
N PRO A 251 -1.38 7.43 -5.92
CA PRO A 251 -1.49 6.09 -6.51
C PRO A 251 -2.61 5.22 -5.92
N GLY A 252 -3.38 5.76 -4.98
CA GLY A 252 -4.47 5.03 -4.34
C GLY A 252 -4.02 4.12 -3.21
N ILE A 253 -4.72 2.98 -3.03
CA ILE A 253 -4.57 2.07 -1.90
C ILE A 253 -4.35 0.64 -2.41
N LYS A 254 -3.55 -0.15 -1.68
CA LYS A 254 -3.31 -1.58 -1.94
C LYS A 254 -4.34 -2.42 -1.18
N LEU A 255 -4.91 -3.40 -1.87
CA LEU A 255 -5.74 -4.45 -1.28
C LEU A 255 -4.85 -5.63 -0.89
N ASP A 256 -4.83 -6.00 0.38
CA ASP A 256 -3.89 -6.98 0.92
C ASP A 256 -4.57 -8.35 1.12
N TRP A 257 -4.87 -9.03 -0.01
CA TRP A 257 -5.57 -10.31 -0.03
C TRP A 257 -4.83 -11.42 0.72
N HIS A 258 -3.50 -11.39 0.72
CA HIS A 258 -2.64 -12.38 1.34
C HIS A 258 -2.64 -12.36 2.88
N LYS A 259 -3.22 -11.33 3.48
CA LYS A 259 -3.37 -11.26 4.94
C LYS A 259 -4.47 -12.15 5.51
N ILE A 260 -5.27 -12.75 4.65
CA ILE A 260 -6.29 -13.70 5.04
C ILE A 260 -5.86 -15.07 4.49
N ASP A 261 -5.56 -16.01 5.38
CA ASP A 261 -5.06 -17.32 5.02
C ASP A 261 -6.05 -18.06 4.11
N GLY A 262 -5.56 -18.67 3.02
CA GLY A 262 -6.36 -19.42 2.06
C GLY A 262 -7.28 -18.59 1.15
N LEU A 263 -7.41 -17.26 1.37
CA LEU A 263 -8.32 -16.43 0.58
C LEU A 263 -7.94 -16.38 -0.89
N VAL A 264 -6.65 -16.18 -1.21
CA VAL A 264 -6.18 -16.01 -2.59
C VAL A 264 -6.49 -17.24 -3.45
N ASP A 265 -6.41 -18.42 -2.85
CA ASP A 265 -6.60 -19.70 -3.56
C ASP A 265 -8.08 -20.00 -3.89
N THR A 266 -9.00 -19.31 -3.22
CA THR A 266 -10.45 -19.53 -3.39
C THR A 266 -11.21 -18.32 -3.94
N LEU A 267 -10.56 -17.15 -4.04
CA LEU A 267 -11.22 -15.92 -4.47
C LEU A 267 -11.64 -15.99 -5.95
N GLY A 268 -12.94 -15.82 -6.20
CA GLY A 268 -13.55 -15.98 -7.53
C GLY A 268 -14.10 -17.37 -7.80
N GLN A 269 -14.07 -18.26 -6.81
CA GLN A 269 -14.64 -19.62 -6.85
C GLN A 269 -15.17 -20.04 -5.48
N ASN A 270 -15.77 -21.21 -5.38
CA ASN A 270 -16.29 -21.76 -4.13
C ASN A 270 -17.23 -20.80 -3.35
N GLY A 271 -17.95 -19.91 -4.03
CA GLY A 271 -18.82 -18.93 -3.38
C GLY A 271 -18.11 -17.75 -2.73
N VAL A 272 -16.77 -17.59 -2.90
CA VAL A 272 -15.98 -16.49 -2.33
C VAL A 272 -15.76 -15.41 -3.37
N THR A 273 -16.22 -14.20 -3.11
CA THR A 273 -16.22 -13.06 -4.06
C THR A 273 -15.88 -11.73 -3.38
N SER A 274 -15.79 -10.67 -4.18
CA SER A 274 -15.58 -9.30 -3.71
C SER A 274 -15.97 -8.26 -4.76
N ASN A 275 -16.59 -7.17 -4.33
CA ASN A 275 -16.80 -5.98 -5.14
C ASN A 275 -15.58 -5.02 -5.14
N TYR A 276 -14.46 -5.42 -4.56
CA TYR A 276 -13.22 -4.65 -4.55
C TYR A 276 -12.29 -4.99 -5.74
N ARG A 277 -12.72 -5.90 -6.63
CA ARG A 277 -12.06 -6.24 -7.89
C ARG A 277 -13.06 -6.24 -9.04
N TYR A 278 -12.63 -5.70 -10.19
CA TYR A 278 -13.44 -5.60 -11.41
C TYR A 278 -13.97 -6.95 -11.90
N ASP A 279 -13.10 -7.94 -11.94
CA ASP A 279 -13.37 -9.29 -12.44
C ASP A 279 -14.25 -10.13 -11.49
N LEU A 280 -14.33 -9.74 -10.22
CA LEU A 280 -15.11 -10.46 -9.21
C LEU A 280 -16.52 -9.87 -8.99
N ALA A 281 -16.72 -8.61 -9.29
CA ALA A 281 -18.03 -7.98 -9.11
C ALA A 281 -19.16 -8.67 -9.89
N PRO A 282 -18.97 -9.12 -11.15
CA PRO A 282 -19.97 -9.94 -11.86
C PRO A 282 -20.25 -11.27 -11.15
N TYR A 283 -19.22 -11.94 -10.60
CA TYR A 283 -19.39 -13.18 -9.85
C TYR A 283 -20.16 -12.95 -8.54
N THR A 284 -20.03 -11.79 -7.91
CA THR A 284 -20.88 -11.43 -6.76
C THR A 284 -22.35 -11.46 -7.17
N TRP A 285 -22.71 -10.86 -8.30
CA TRP A 285 -24.09 -10.87 -8.78
C TRP A 285 -24.57 -12.28 -9.13
N GLU A 286 -23.76 -13.07 -9.82
CA GLU A 286 -24.06 -14.47 -10.12
C GLU A 286 -24.40 -15.27 -8.87
N LEU A 287 -23.62 -15.14 -7.80
CA LEU A 287 -23.88 -15.80 -6.52
C LEU A 287 -25.19 -15.33 -5.89
N VAL A 288 -25.43 -14.00 -5.86
CA VAL A 288 -26.67 -13.43 -5.31
C VAL A 288 -27.88 -13.89 -6.11
N GLU A 289 -27.79 -13.89 -7.43
CA GLU A 289 -28.89 -14.28 -8.31
C GLU A 289 -29.26 -15.76 -8.18
N ASN A 290 -28.28 -16.64 -8.01
CA ASN A 290 -28.49 -18.07 -7.94
C ASN A 290 -28.84 -18.57 -6.52
N MET A 291 -28.53 -17.81 -5.47
CA MET A 291 -28.79 -18.20 -4.10
C MET A 291 -30.28 -18.19 -3.77
N LYS A 292 -30.78 -19.32 -3.22
CA LYS A 292 -32.18 -19.50 -2.82
C LYS A 292 -32.33 -19.79 -1.33
N SER A 293 -31.27 -20.27 -0.70
CA SER A 293 -31.21 -20.57 0.73
C SER A 293 -29.75 -20.68 1.18
N GLY A 294 -29.50 -20.70 2.48
CA GLY A 294 -28.18 -20.88 3.08
C GLY A 294 -27.64 -19.62 3.73
N ARG A 295 -26.35 -19.61 4.05
CA ARG A 295 -25.69 -18.51 4.76
C ARG A 295 -24.86 -17.65 3.82
N ALA A 296 -25.14 -16.34 3.84
CA ALA A 296 -24.37 -15.31 3.13
C ALA A 296 -23.58 -14.46 4.12
N ILE A 297 -22.24 -14.48 4.02
CA ILE A 297 -21.34 -13.71 4.86
C ILE A 297 -20.81 -12.49 4.10
N PHE A 298 -20.86 -11.31 4.74
CA PHE A 298 -20.24 -10.07 4.27
C PHE A 298 -19.23 -9.62 5.31
N THR A 299 -18.02 -9.20 4.89
CA THR A 299 -16.96 -8.85 5.82
C THR A 299 -16.47 -7.42 5.66
N GLN A 300 -16.09 -6.79 6.78
CA GLN A 300 -15.43 -5.51 6.84
C GLN A 300 -14.20 -5.61 7.75
N PRO A 301 -12.98 -5.40 7.21
CA PRO A 301 -11.74 -5.48 7.99
C PRO A 301 -11.55 -4.23 8.86
N PRO A 302 -10.48 -4.18 9.70
CA PRO A 302 -10.10 -2.95 10.39
C PRO A 302 -9.88 -1.77 9.44
N MET A 303 -10.19 -0.57 9.93
CA MET A 303 -9.93 0.67 9.20
C MET A 303 -8.41 0.97 9.12
N PRO A 304 -7.94 1.70 8.11
CA PRO A 304 -8.71 2.36 7.06
C PRO A 304 -8.99 1.45 5.84
N ILE A 305 -10.14 1.68 5.20
CA ILE A 305 -10.48 1.07 3.90
C ILE A 305 -11.04 2.13 2.93
N LYS A 306 -10.88 1.91 1.63
CA LYS A 306 -11.58 2.74 0.65
C LYS A 306 -13.07 2.47 0.73
N CYS A 307 -13.86 3.53 0.87
CA CYS A 307 -15.31 3.49 0.99
C CYS A 307 -15.83 2.54 2.08
N ALA A 308 -15.75 2.96 3.36
CA ALA A 308 -16.22 2.18 4.52
C ALA A 308 -17.69 1.72 4.43
N GLY A 309 -18.50 2.31 3.57
CA GLY A 309 -19.87 1.87 3.29
C GLY A 309 -19.97 0.80 2.19
N ALA A 310 -18.89 0.48 1.45
CA ALA A 310 -18.99 -0.46 0.34
C ALA A 310 -19.30 -1.91 0.77
N PRO A 311 -18.73 -2.46 1.87
CA PRO A 311 -19.12 -3.77 2.37
C PRO A 311 -20.60 -3.85 2.73
N GLN A 312 -21.14 -2.82 3.37
CA GLN A 312 -22.55 -2.73 3.72
C GLN A 312 -23.44 -2.66 2.48
N LYS A 313 -23.05 -1.90 1.45
CA LYS A 313 -23.79 -1.83 0.19
C LYS A 313 -23.93 -3.19 -0.47
N ALA A 314 -22.87 -4.03 -0.42
CA ALA A 314 -22.94 -5.39 -0.92
C ALA A 314 -24.01 -6.20 -0.18
N MET A 315 -24.05 -6.10 1.15
CA MET A 315 -25.07 -6.76 1.98
C MET A 315 -26.48 -6.24 1.65
N TYR A 316 -26.69 -4.91 1.62
CA TYR A 316 -28.01 -4.34 1.38
C TYR A 316 -28.56 -4.67 -0.01
N LEU A 317 -27.74 -4.54 -1.06
CA LEU A 317 -28.17 -4.86 -2.42
C LEU A 317 -28.45 -6.35 -2.62
N SER A 318 -27.71 -7.22 -1.97
CA SER A 318 -28.00 -8.66 -1.95
C SER A 318 -29.31 -8.94 -1.21
N GLY A 319 -29.50 -8.36 -0.02
CA GLY A 319 -30.75 -8.47 0.75
C GLY A 319 -31.98 -7.96 -0.02
N ASP A 320 -31.84 -6.82 -0.73
CA ASP A 320 -32.89 -6.29 -1.59
C ASP A 320 -33.22 -7.24 -2.74
N ALA A 321 -32.21 -7.82 -3.40
CA ALA A 321 -32.41 -8.78 -4.47
C ALA A 321 -33.16 -10.03 -3.99
N TRP A 322 -32.78 -10.58 -2.85
CA TRP A 322 -33.44 -11.75 -2.25
C TRP A 322 -34.85 -11.43 -1.76
N HIS A 323 -35.06 -10.25 -1.17
CA HIS A 323 -36.39 -9.76 -0.77
C HIS A 323 -37.34 -9.65 -1.96
N ARG A 324 -36.92 -8.98 -3.04
CA ARG A 324 -37.73 -8.82 -4.26
C ARG A 324 -38.06 -10.16 -4.94
N ARG A 325 -37.19 -11.16 -4.80
CA ARG A 325 -37.37 -12.51 -5.34
C ARG A 325 -38.15 -13.44 -4.42
N GLY A 326 -38.51 -13.00 -3.23
CA GLY A 326 -39.29 -13.77 -2.27
C GLY A 326 -38.53 -14.97 -1.67
N VAL A 327 -37.20 -14.93 -1.62
CA VAL A 327 -36.35 -16.00 -1.05
C VAL A 327 -35.63 -15.59 0.23
N LEU A 328 -35.70 -14.31 0.60
CA LEU A 328 -34.96 -13.73 1.75
C LEU A 328 -35.11 -14.56 3.04
N GLN A 329 -36.31 -15.04 3.34
CA GLN A 329 -36.60 -15.81 4.56
C GLN A 329 -35.84 -17.13 4.66
N ASN A 330 -35.19 -17.58 3.58
CA ASN A 330 -34.40 -18.81 3.55
C ASN A 330 -32.89 -18.53 3.63
N ILE A 331 -32.49 -17.24 3.73
CA ILE A 331 -31.09 -16.82 3.67
C ILE A 331 -30.70 -16.17 5.00
N ASP A 332 -29.71 -16.76 5.65
CA ASP A 332 -29.07 -16.22 6.86
C ASP A 332 -27.99 -15.20 6.46
N ILE A 333 -28.28 -13.91 6.61
CA ILE A 333 -27.35 -12.80 6.26
C ILE A 333 -26.51 -12.45 7.48
N GLN A 334 -25.19 -12.62 7.37
CA GLN A 334 -24.22 -12.32 8.42
C GLN A 334 -23.28 -11.20 7.99
N PHE A 335 -23.28 -10.07 8.68
CA PHE A 335 -22.32 -8.97 8.48
C PHE A 335 -21.28 -8.98 9.59
N ASN A 336 -20.06 -9.39 9.26
CA ASN A 336 -18.93 -9.50 10.19
C ASN A 336 -18.02 -8.28 10.03
N ASN A 337 -17.98 -7.43 11.05
CA ASN A 337 -17.26 -6.16 11.08
C ASN A 337 -16.19 -6.21 12.17
N ALA A 338 -14.93 -5.96 11.81
CA ALA A 338 -13.83 -5.85 12.76
C ALA A 338 -14.00 -4.66 13.73
N GLY A 339 -14.75 -3.62 13.34
CA GLY A 339 -15.08 -2.50 14.20
C GLY A 339 -16.27 -2.76 15.13
N GLY A 340 -16.47 -1.86 16.09
CA GLY A 340 -17.55 -1.96 17.08
C GLY A 340 -18.84 -1.19 16.71
N VAL A 341 -18.92 -0.60 15.50
CA VAL A 341 -20.06 0.20 15.05
C VAL A 341 -20.40 -0.06 13.60
N LEU A 342 -21.67 0.06 13.23
CA LEU A 342 -22.11 -0.14 11.85
C LEU A 342 -21.56 0.93 10.89
N PHE A 343 -21.56 2.19 11.34
CA PHE A 343 -21.03 3.31 10.56
C PHE A 343 -20.43 4.38 11.48
N GLY A 344 -19.34 5.02 11.04
CA GLY A 344 -18.58 5.94 11.88
C GLY A 344 -19.29 7.26 12.20
N VAL A 345 -20.30 7.67 11.41
CA VAL A 345 -21.11 8.86 11.66
C VAL A 345 -22.48 8.45 12.18
N LYS A 346 -22.71 8.70 13.46
CA LYS A 346 -23.87 8.18 14.22
C LYS A 346 -25.22 8.59 13.65
N ASP A 347 -25.29 9.79 13.07
CA ASP A 347 -26.53 10.35 12.54
C ASP A 347 -27.15 9.53 11.41
N TYR A 348 -26.34 8.78 10.66
CA TYR A 348 -26.81 7.91 9.57
C TYR A 348 -27.18 6.49 10.03
N VAL A 349 -26.76 6.09 11.24
CA VAL A 349 -26.97 4.72 11.74
C VAL A 349 -28.45 4.34 11.83
N PRO A 350 -29.38 5.17 12.34
CA PRO A 350 -30.79 4.80 12.41
C PRO A 350 -31.37 4.38 11.05
N ALA A 351 -31.15 5.18 10.00
CA ALA A 351 -31.63 4.87 8.65
C ALA A 351 -31.01 3.57 8.09
N LEU A 352 -29.74 3.29 8.39
CA LEU A 352 -29.09 2.04 7.99
C LEU A 352 -29.65 0.82 8.75
N MET A 353 -29.95 0.99 10.04
CA MET A 353 -30.54 -0.07 10.87
C MET A 353 -31.95 -0.46 10.44
N ASP A 354 -32.71 0.44 9.81
CA ASP A 354 -34.01 0.09 9.26
C ASP A 354 -33.87 -0.94 8.12
N TYR A 355 -32.79 -0.83 7.32
CA TYR A 355 -32.50 -1.83 6.26
C TYR A 355 -31.85 -3.10 6.80
N VAL A 356 -31.05 -3.02 7.86
CA VAL A 356 -30.59 -4.22 8.58
C VAL A 356 -31.77 -5.05 9.05
N LYS A 357 -32.76 -4.39 9.68
CA LYS A 357 -34.01 -5.06 10.14
C LYS A 357 -34.85 -5.55 8.97
N LYS A 358 -35.00 -4.73 7.91
CA LYS A 358 -35.77 -5.10 6.71
C LYS A 358 -35.28 -6.38 6.06
N TYR A 359 -33.95 -6.61 6.07
CA TYR A 359 -33.33 -7.77 5.45
C TYR A 359 -33.01 -8.88 6.46
N ASP A 360 -33.42 -8.72 7.72
CA ASP A 360 -33.15 -9.66 8.82
C ASP A 360 -31.66 -10.04 8.94
N ALA A 361 -30.78 -9.05 8.74
CA ALA A 361 -29.34 -9.24 8.76
C ALA A 361 -28.80 -9.23 10.19
N THR A 362 -27.95 -10.19 10.52
CA THR A 362 -27.23 -10.24 11.79
C THR A 362 -25.94 -9.45 11.71
N LEU A 363 -25.71 -8.56 12.67
CA LEU A 363 -24.48 -7.78 12.78
C LEU A 363 -23.54 -8.38 13.83
N ASN A 364 -22.36 -8.83 13.41
CA ASN A 364 -21.30 -9.36 14.27
C ASN A 364 -20.16 -8.34 14.35
N PHE A 365 -20.10 -7.58 15.44
CA PHE A 365 -19.03 -6.61 15.68
C PHE A 365 -17.81 -7.26 16.31
N PHE A 366 -16.64 -6.63 16.11
CA PHE A 366 -15.32 -7.09 16.57
C PHE A 366 -14.89 -8.42 15.93
N HIS A 367 -15.47 -8.79 14.78
CA HIS A 367 -15.14 -10.01 14.03
C HIS A 367 -14.22 -9.68 12.86
N THR A 368 -12.96 -10.09 12.96
CA THR A 368 -11.95 -9.91 11.89
C THR A 368 -11.75 -11.23 11.17
N LEU A 369 -12.03 -11.27 9.86
CA LEU A 369 -11.77 -12.45 9.03
C LEU A 369 -10.26 -12.69 8.94
N VAL A 370 -9.81 -13.91 9.27
CA VAL A 370 -8.38 -14.28 9.30
C VAL A 370 -8.03 -15.45 8.40
N ALA A 371 -8.99 -16.33 8.10
CA ALA A 371 -8.76 -17.47 7.21
C ALA A 371 -10.04 -17.90 6.49
N VAL A 372 -9.89 -18.51 5.30
CA VAL A 372 -10.97 -19.07 4.48
C VAL A 372 -10.53 -20.40 3.89
N ASP A 373 -11.36 -21.43 4.03
CA ASP A 373 -11.29 -22.67 3.27
C ASP A 373 -12.52 -22.74 2.33
N GLY A 374 -12.31 -22.34 1.08
CA GLY A 374 -13.39 -22.28 0.11
C GLY A 374 -13.99 -23.64 -0.25
N PRO A 375 -13.19 -24.69 -0.53
CA PRO A 375 -13.69 -26.03 -0.74
C PRO A 375 -14.53 -26.58 0.42
N ALA A 376 -14.10 -26.36 1.66
CA ALA A 376 -14.84 -26.78 2.86
C ALA A 376 -16.00 -25.83 3.23
N LYS A 377 -16.12 -24.66 2.56
CA LYS A 377 -17.12 -23.61 2.89
C LYS A 377 -17.00 -23.09 4.32
N LYS A 378 -15.78 -22.91 4.82
CA LYS A 378 -15.49 -22.48 6.19
C LYS A 378 -14.68 -21.18 6.23
N ALA A 379 -15.00 -20.35 7.21
CA ALA A 379 -14.29 -19.12 7.50
C ALA A 379 -13.99 -18.98 8.98
N TRP A 380 -12.84 -18.41 9.33
CA TRP A 380 -12.44 -18.18 10.72
C TRP A 380 -12.29 -16.70 10.99
N PHE A 381 -12.87 -16.30 12.13
CA PHE A 381 -12.85 -14.92 12.59
C PHE A 381 -12.18 -14.83 13.95
N ASP A 382 -11.27 -13.89 14.11
CA ASP A 382 -10.79 -13.47 15.43
C ASP A 382 -11.76 -12.43 16.00
N VAL A 383 -12.35 -12.76 17.16
CA VAL A 383 -13.31 -11.92 17.88
C VAL A 383 -12.57 -11.22 19.01
N ALA A 384 -12.32 -9.93 18.83
CA ALA A 384 -11.50 -9.09 19.73
C ALA A 384 -12.37 -8.02 20.43
N LYS A 385 -13.28 -8.44 21.33
CA LYS A 385 -14.09 -7.49 22.12
C LYS A 385 -13.21 -6.80 23.18
N PRO A 386 -13.51 -5.54 23.52
CA PRO A 386 -12.81 -4.84 24.60
C PRO A 386 -12.79 -5.67 25.90
N ASP A 387 -11.65 -5.64 26.58
CA ASP A 387 -11.40 -6.28 27.88
C ASP A 387 -11.62 -7.81 27.93
N THR A 388 -11.63 -8.48 26.78
CA THR A 388 -11.72 -9.95 26.69
C THR A 388 -10.57 -10.53 25.88
N PRO A 389 -10.12 -11.77 26.16
CA PRO A 389 -9.19 -12.47 25.29
C PRO A 389 -9.77 -12.62 23.87
N VAL A 390 -8.89 -12.62 22.86
CA VAL A 390 -9.30 -12.90 21.49
C VAL A 390 -9.76 -14.35 21.39
N GLU A 391 -10.95 -14.56 20.83
CA GLU A 391 -11.52 -15.88 20.57
C GLU A 391 -11.57 -16.12 19.06
N ARG A 392 -11.20 -17.32 18.60
CA ARG A 392 -11.35 -17.72 17.21
C ARG A 392 -12.66 -18.47 17.01
N VAL A 393 -13.52 -17.94 16.14
CA VAL A 393 -14.83 -18.50 15.81
C VAL A 393 -14.82 -18.99 14.35
N GLU A 394 -15.34 -20.20 14.13
CA GLU A 394 -15.57 -20.79 12.81
C GLU A 394 -17.02 -20.52 12.38
N MET A 395 -17.22 -20.18 11.10
CA MET A 395 -18.53 -20.04 10.47
C MET A 395 -18.55 -20.78 9.13
N ASP A 396 -19.62 -21.55 8.89
CA ASP A 396 -19.90 -22.10 7.57
C ASP A 396 -20.56 -21.03 6.68
N PHE A 397 -20.36 -21.10 5.37
CA PHE A 397 -20.99 -20.20 4.40
C PHE A 397 -21.35 -20.91 3.08
N ASP A 398 -22.37 -20.40 2.40
CA ASP A 398 -22.68 -20.76 1.02
C ASP A 398 -22.15 -19.69 0.06
N MET A 399 -22.25 -18.43 0.46
CA MET A 399 -21.68 -17.27 -0.21
C MET A 399 -20.90 -16.40 0.78
N MET A 400 -19.72 -15.87 0.34
CA MET A 400 -18.96 -14.92 1.12
C MET A 400 -18.50 -13.76 0.23
N HIS A 401 -18.85 -12.53 0.62
CA HIS A 401 -18.31 -11.29 0.05
C HIS A 401 -17.20 -10.75 0.98
N VAL A 402 -15.97 -10.73 0.49
CA VAL A 402 -14.81 -10.31 1.28
C VAL A 402 -14.40 -8.89 0.93
N CYS A 403 -14.32 -8.01 1.94
CA CYS A 403 -13.52 -6.81 1.89
C CYS A 403 -12.16 -7.11 2.53
N PRO A 404 -11.04 -7.09 1.80
CA PRO A 404 -9.73 -7.42 2.37
C PRO A 404 -9.18 -6.26 3.21
N PRO A 405 -8.21 -6.51 4.10
CA PRO A 405 -7.38 -5.46 4.69
C PRO A 405 -6.73 -4.59 3.62
N GLN A 406 -6.50 -3.32 3.94
CA GLN A 406 -5.98 -2.35 2.97
C GLN A 406 -4.83 -1.54 3.57
N THR A 407 -3.89 -1.14 2.73
CA THR A 407 -2.70 -0.40 3.13
C THR A 407 -2.24 0.52 2.00
N ALA A 408 -1.34 1.44 2.28
CA ALA A 408 -0.68 2.19 1.22
C ALA A 408 0.16 1.24 0.34
N PRO A 409 0.36 1.55 -0.96
CA PRO A 409 1.23 0.77 -1.84
C PRO A 409 2.63 0.59 -1.26
N ASP A 410 3.26 -0.57 -1.52
CA ASP A 410 4.54 -0.93 -0.90
C ASP A 410 5.65 0.09 -1.18
N PHE A 411 5.75 0.60 -2.42
CA PHE A 411 6.73 1.62 -2.79
C PHE A 411 6.53 2.97 -2.06
N ILE A 412 5.31 3.26 -1.59
CA ILE A 412 5.03 4.40 -0.70
C ILE A 412 5.48 4.09 0.72
N ARG A 413 5.10 2.93 1.25
CA ARG A 413 5.36 2.54 2.65
C ARG A 413 6.83 2.56 3.03
N VAL A 414 7.70 2.26 2.08
CA VAL A 414 9.17 2.24 2.30
C VAL A 414 9.85 3.54 1.88
N SER A 415 9.11 4.48 1.30
CA SER A 415 9.65 5.74 0.78
C SER A 415 9.89 6.78 1.88
N PRO A 416 10.71 7.80 1.61
CA PRO A 416 10.88 8.95 2.51
C PRO A 416 9.62 9.84 2.61
N LEU A 417 8.58 9.58 1.82
CA LEU A 417 7.31 10.31 1.86
C LEU A 417 6.33 9.76 2.90
N ALA A 418 6.63 8.59 3.48
CA ALA A 418 5.71 7.89 4.37
C ALA A 418 5.88 8.31 5.84
N ASP A 419 4.75 8.40 6.54
CA ASP A 419 4.71 8.45 7.99
C ASP A 419 5.05 7.07 8.62
N ALA A 420 5.01 6.98 9.92
CA ALA A 420 5.30 5.73 10.66
C ALA A 420 4.31 4.59 10.34
N ALA A 421 3.10 4.90 9.89
CA ALA A 421 2.09 3.92 9.48
C ALA A 421 2.18 3.56 7.99
N GLY A 422 3.07 4.20 7.24
CA GLY A 422 3.32 3.93 5.82
C GLY A 422 2.46 4.72 4.83
N TRP A 423 1.72 5.73 5.27
CA TRP A 423 0.92 6.62 4.42
C TRP A 423 1.70 7.89 4.09
N VAL A 424 1.42 8.54 2.96
CA VAL A 424 2.04 9.84 2.62
C VAL A 424 1.70 10.86 3.71
N ASP A 425 2.73 11.45 4.32
CA ASP A 425 2.60 12.33 5.47
C ASP A 425 2.28 13.78 5.06
N VAL A 426 1.00 14.16 5.16
CA VAL A 426 0.53 15.49 4.75
C VAL A 426 -0.05 16.29 5.91
N ASP A 427 0.00 17.61 5.79
CA ASP A 427 -0.88 18.49 6.52
C ASP A 427 -2.33 18.27 6.04
N GLN A 428 -3.22 17.95 6.96
CA GLN A 428 -4.59 17.54 6.63
C GLN A 428 -5.45 18.65 6.01
N SER A 429 -5.06 19.91 6.19
CA SER A 429 -5.78 21.08 5.67
C SER A 429 -5.29 21.47 4.28
N THR A 430 -3.99 21.59 4.07
CA THR A 430 -3.41 22.04 2.81
C THR A 430 -3.09 20.91 1.83
N LEU A 431 -3.03 19.67 2.33
CA LEU A 431 -2.65 18.44 1.62
C LEU A 431 -1.19 18.48 1.10
N ARG A 432 -0.37 19.40 1.63
CA ARG A 432 1.06 19.51 1.38
C ARG A 432 1.82 18.55 2.28
N HIS A 433 2.88 17.95 1.78
CA HIS A 433 3.74 17.08 2.57
C HIS A 433 4.40 17.88 3.70
N LYS A 434 4.47 17.29 4.91
CA LYS A 434 4.98 17.99 6.10
C LYS A 434 6.47 18.31 6.06
N THR A 435 7.25 17.50 5.32
CA THR A 435 8.72 17.62 5.25
C THR A 435 9.17 18.26 3.94
N PHE A 436 8.51 17.98 2.81
CA PHE A 436 8.93 18.40 1.48
C PHE A 436 7.94 19.43 0.93
N ASP A 437 8.39 20.67 0.85
CA ASP A 437 7.54 21.81 0.53
C ASP A 437 6.96 21.81 -0.89
N ASN A 438 7.56 21.09 -1.82
CA ASN A 438 7.14 20.98 -3.21
C ASN A 438 6.39 19.68 -3.52
N ILE A 439 5.93 18.95 -2.49
CA ILE A 439 5.19 17.69 -2.64
C ILE A 439 3.80 17.81 -2.01
N TRP A 440 2.80 17.35 -2.74
CA TRP A 440 1.40 17.24 -2.28
C TRP A 440 0.90 15.82 -2.45
N SER A 441 -0.15 15.47 -1.70
CA SER A 441 -0.84 14.20 -1.89
C SER A 441 -2.34 14.38 -1.79
N LEU A 442 -3.08 13.47 -2.43
CA LEU A 442 -4.54 13.40 -2.36
C LEU A 442 -5.03 11.97 -2.62
N GLY A 443 -6.30 11.72 -2.32
CA GLY A 443 -6.93 10.41 -2.46
C GLY A 443 -6.59 9.47 -1.30
N ASP A 444 -6.57 8.18 -1.59
CA ASP A 444 -6.55 7.16 -0.54
C ASP A 444 -5.17 6.95 0.10
N VAL A 445 -4.09 7.40 -0.55
CA VAL A 445 -2.71 7.10 -0.14
C VAL A 445 -2.20 7.95 1.03
N MET A 446 -2.84 9.08 1.35
CA MET A 446 -2.38 10.00 2.39
C MET A 446 -2.91 9.65 3.78
N ASN A 447 -2.24 10.17 4.82
CA ASN A 447 -2.58 9.95 6.22
C ASN A 447 -3.66 10.90 6.78
N ALA A 448 -4.25 11.79 5.99
CA ALA A 448 -5.34 12.63 6.46
C ALA A 448 -6.52 11.76 6.96
N PRO A 449 -7.10 12.08 8.15
CA PRO A 449 -8.12 11.26 8.80
C PRO A 449 -9.52 11.46 8.17
N ASN A 450 -9.62 11.35 6.85
CA ASN A 450 -10.85 11.47 6.07
C ASN A 450 -11.33 10.13 5.54
N ALA A 451 -12.57 10.08 5.10
CA ALA A 451 -13.08 8.93 4.37
C ALA A 451 -12.37 8.79 3.01
N LYS A 452 -11.76 7.62 2.76
CA LYS A 452 -11.09 7.30 1.50
C LYS A 452 -12.13 6.99 0.42
N THR A 453 -12.62 8.03 -0.26
CA THR A 453 -13.69 7.94 -1.26
C THR A 453 -13.37 8.74 -2.52
N ALA A 454 -13.95 8.35 -3.66
CA ALA A 454 -13.82 9.13 -4.90
C ALA A 454 -14.39 10.56 -4.76
N ALA A 455 -15.42 10.76 -3.94
CA ALA A 455 -15.97 12.07 -3.63
C ALA A 455 -14.96 12.96 -2.88
N ALA A 456 -14.21 12.39 -1.92
CA ALA A 456 -13.12 13.09 -1.25
C ALA A 456 -12.03 13.51 -2.25
N ALA A 457 -11.53 12.57 -3.06
CA ALA A 457 -10.50 12.84 -4.06
C ALA A 457 -10.94 13.96 -5.05
N ARG A 458 -12.21 13.98 -5.45
CA ARG A 458 -12.77 15.02 -6.32
C ARG A 458 -12.71 16.43 -5.70
N ILE A 459 -12.92 16.56 -4.39
CA ILE A 459 -12.81 17.85 -3.69
C ILE A 459 -11.36 18.21 -3.41
N GLN A 460 -10.51 17.24 -3.12
CA GLN A 460 -9.09 17.45 -2.84
C GLN A 460 -8.31 17.94 -4.08
N ALA A 461 -8.63 17.44 -5.27
CA ALA A 461 -7.91 17.76 -6.50
C ALA A 461 -7.87 19.27 -6.83
N PRO A 462 -8.97 20.05 -6.83
CA PRO A 462 -8.90 21.49 -7.03
C PRO A 462 -8.20 22.23 -5.87
N ILE A 463 -8.28 21.74 -4.63
CA ILE A 463 -7.58 22.32 -3.47
C ILE A 463 -6.06 22.20 -3.66
N VAL A 464 -5.58 21.01 -4.00
CA VAL A 464 -4.16 20.77 -4.30
C VAL A 464 -3.70 21.63 -5.49
N ALA A 465 -4.50 21.69 -6.56
CA ALA A 465 -4.16 22.50 -7.73
C ALA A 465 -4.07 24.00 -7.39
N GLU A 466 -4.97 24.52 -6.57
CA GLU A 466 -4.96 25.92 -6.13
C GLU A 466 -3.74 26.22 -5.25
N ASN A 467 -3.41 25.34 -4.32
CA ASN A 467 -2.23 25.46 -3.46
C ASN A 467 -0.93 25.40 -4.27
N ILE A 468 -0.83 24.52 -5.27
CA ILE A 468 0.31 24.46 -6.19
C ILE A 468 0.40 25.75 -7.01
N MET A 469 -0.71 26.31 -7.48
CA MET A 469 -0.69 27.58 -8.22
C MET A 469 -0.23 28.76 -7.34
N ALA A 470 -0.63 28.77 -6.07
CA ALA A 470 -0.13 29.76 -5.11
C ALA A 470 1.39 29.64 -4.91
N ASP A 471 1.88 28.41 -4.74
CA ASP A 471 3.31 28.11 -4.58
C ASP A 471 4.13 28.49 -5.84
N ILE A 472 3.64 28.18 -7.05
CA ILE A 472 4.27 28.63 -8.32
C ILE A 472 4.44 30.16 -8.39
N ASN A 473 3.50 30.89 -7.79
CA ASN A 473 3.54 32.35 -7.75
C ASN A 473 4.30 32.90 -6.52
N GLY A 474 5.02 32.04 -5.78
CA GLY A 474 5.84 32.42 -4.60
C GLY A 474 5.02 32.66 -3.33
N GLY A 475 3.76 32.24 -3.29
CA GLY A 475 2.88 32.34 -2.12
C GLY A 475 2.81 31.07 -1.29
N SER A 476 2.11 31.17 -0.16
CA SER A 476 1.76 30.01 0.69
C SER A 476 0.45 29.36 0.25
N PRO A 477 0.13 28.12 0.68
CA PRO A 477 -1.16 27.47 0.43
C PRO A 477 -2.34 28.35 0.87
N VAL A 478 -3.34 28.49 -0.01
CA VAL A 478 -4.51 29.37 0.17
C VAL A 478 -5.81 28.61 0.32
N ALA A 479 -5.91 27.41 -0.24
CA ALA A 479 -7.09 26.55 -0.18
C ALA A 479 -6.98 25.52 0.95
N GLN A 480 -8.11 25.20 1.58
CA GLN A 480 -8.17 24.29 2.72
C GLN A 480 -9.17 23.17 2.49
N TYR A 481 -8.79 21.97 2.85
CA TYR A 481 -9.62 20.79 2.88
C TYR A 481 -10.16 20.56 4.29
N ASN A 482 -11.47 20.38 4.40
CA ASN A 482 -12.17 20.21 5.67
C ASN A 482 -12.50 18.75 6.01
N GLY A 483 -11.88 17.80 5.31
CA GLY A 483 -12.13 16.37 5.50
C GLY A 483 -13.36 15.84 4.76
N TYR A 484 -14.00 16.63 3.89
CA TYR A 484 -15.20 16.20 3.17
C TYR A 484 -15.01 14.85 2.49
N GLY A 485 -15.94 13.96 2.77
CA GLY A 485 -16.14 12.70 2.08
C GLY A 485 -17.61 12.42 1.93
N SER A 486 -17.96 11.64 0.92
CA SER A 486 -19.33 11.20 0.74
C SER A 486 -19.36 9.70 0.48
N CYS A 487 -20.31 9.04 1.13
CA CYS A 487 -20.61 7.65 0.94
C CYS A 487 -22.11 7.52 0.64
N PRO A 488 -22.53 7.50 -0.63
CA PRO A 488 -23.91 7.18 -0.98
C PRO A 488 -24.12 5.68 -0.74
N LEU A 489 -24.66 5.34 0.45
CA LEU A 489 -24.95 3.95 0.82
C LEU A 489 -26.24 3.52 0.09
N THR A 490 -26.08 2.73 -0.97
CA THR A 490 -27.20 2.14 -1.68
C THR A 490 -27.79 1.02 -0.82
N VAL A 491 -28.97 1.26 -0.29
CA VAL A 491 -29.64 0.38 0.68
C VAL A 491 -30.75 -0.46 0.04
N GLU A 492 -31.18 -0.07 -1.16
CA GLU A 492 -32.20 -0.74 -1.97
C GLU A 492 -32.00 -0.28 -3.41
N ARG A 493 -32.48 -1.03 -4.39
CA ARG A 493 -32.45 -0.57 -5.78
C ARG A 493 -33.22 0.75 -5.94
N GLY A 494 -32.49 1.81 -6.33
CA GLY A 494 -33.05 3.15 -6.50
C GLY A 494 -33.12 3.98 -5.20
N LYS A 495 -32.64 3.48 -4.05
CA LYS A 495 -32.60 4.25 -2.81
C LYS A 495 -31.21 4.28 -2.18
N ILE A 496 -30.83 5.42 -1.66
CA ILE A 496 -29.57 5.65 -0.98
C ILE A 496 -29.79 6.35 0.37
N VAL A 497 -28.93 6.04 1.34
CA VAL A 497 -28.64 6.91 2.47
C VAL A 497 -27.40 7.72 2.10
N LEU A 498 -27.57 9.01 1.81
CA LEU A 498 -26.46 9.87 1.39
C LEU A 498 -25.72 10.39 2.59
N ALA A 499 -24.64 9.75 2.96
CA ALA A 499 -23.77 10.18 4.05
C ALA A 499 -22.70 11.15 3.52
N GLU A 500 -22.74 12.40 3.94
CA GLU A 500 -21.77 13.46 3.64
C GLU A 500 -21.25 14.05 4.94
N PHE A 501 -19.94 14.01 5.12
CA PHE A 501 -19.30 14.38 6.39
C PHE A 501 -17.85 14.79 6.18
N GLY A 502 -17.32 15.55 7.14
CA GLY A 502 -15.95 16.02 7.22
C GLY A 502 -15.18 15.42 8.37
N TYR A 503 -14.09 16.07 8.75
CA TYR A 503 -13.26 15.67 9.87
C TYR A 503 -14.09 15.56 11.17
N GLY A 504 -13.76 14.55 11.99
CA GLY A 504 -14.48 14.27 13.24
C GLY A 504 -15.93 13.80 13.07
N GLY A 505 -16.35 13.46 11.84
CA GLY A 505 -17.74 13.05 11.57
C GLY A 505 -18.73 14.21 11.49
N THR A 506 -18.25 15.44 11.36
CA THR A 506 -19.12 16.62 11.19
C THR A 506 -19.96 16.47 9.94
N MET A 507 -21.28 16.60 10.05
CA MET A 507 -22.19 16.53 8.91
C MET A 507 -21.98 17.71 7.95
N LEU A 508 -21.82 17.42 6.66
CA LEU A 508 -21.59 18.41 5.58
C LEU A 508 -22.56 18.17 4.40
N PRO A 509 -23.88 18.19 4.60
CA PRO A 509 -24.83 17.87 3.56
C PRO A 509 -24.78 18.91 2.43
N SER A 510 -24.63 18.43 1.18
CA SER A 510 -24.65 19.27 -0.03
C SER A 510 -26.05 19.41 -0.64
N PHE A 511 -27.00 18.59 -0.17
CA PHE A 511 -28.40 18.64 -0.57
C PHE A 511 -29.26 19.11 0.60
N PRO A 512 -30.35 19.89 0.34
CA PRO A 512 -31.29 20.23 1.40
C PRO A 512 -31.86 18.96 2.03
N LYS A 513 -32.11 19.01 3.33
CA LYS A 513 -32.82 17.92 4.03
C LYS A 513 -34.18 17.73 3.36
N ALA A 514 -34.41 16.53 2.83
CA ALA A 514 -35.73 16.13 2.38
C ALA A 514 -36.67 15.94 3.55
#